data_427461b8a07c43793c26f1bc72c9445c
#
_entry.id   427461b8a07c43793c26f1bc72c9445c
#
_cell.length_a   1.000
_cell.length_b   1.000
_cell.length_c   1.000
_cell.angle_alpha   90.00
_cell.angle_beta   90.00
_cell.angle_gamma   90.00
#
_symmetry.space_group_name_H-M   'P 1'
#
loop_
_entity.id
_entity.type
_entity.pdbx_description
1 polymer ?
#
loop_
_entity_poly.entity_id
_entity_poly.type
_entity_poly.pdbx_seq_one_letter_code
_entity_poly.pdbx_strand_id
1 'polypeptide(L)'
;MINLSTFSSIFIANWKLNGNIEFIKEYFQKLTTNSNNCTVICPPSIYLNHLQTNHKNLFSGAQDVSIYEEGAYTGELSTKMLVDNKIHFCLVGHSERRQYFNEKNETVNLKSNNLIENNIIPVICIGETLEEKEKNLTKDVLQKQVIDCVPNKSYFD
;
A
#
# COMPACT_ATOMS: atom_id res chain seq x y z
N MET A 1 4.44 6.56 -13.91
CA MET A 1 3.75 5.50 -13.13
C MET A 1 4.02 4.14 -13.77
N ILE A 2 4.05 3.04 -13.00
CA ILE A 2 4.21 1.68 -13.54
C ILE A 2 2.92 1.30 -14.28
N ASN A 3 3.06 0.79 -15.52
CA ASN A 3 1.90 0.30 -16.27
C ASN A 3 1.56 -1.13 -15.82
N LEU A 4 0.52 -1.27 -14.99
CA LEU A 4 0.10 -2.56 -14.42
C LEU A 4 -0.48 -3.52 -15.46
N SER A 5 -1.02 -3.01 -16.58
CA SER A 5 -1.60 -3.86 -17.64
C SER A 5 -0.57 -4.71 -18.39
N THR A 6 0.71 -4.42 -18.23
CA THR A 6 1.80 -5.21 -18.83
C THR A 6 2.10 -6.51 -18.10
N PHE A 7 1.54 -6.70 -16.89
CA PHE A 7 1.77 -7.87 -16.05
C PHE A 7 0.59 -8.86 -16.11
N SER A 8 0.91 -10.14 -16.15
CA SER A 8 -0.10 -11.21 -16.09
C SER A 8 -0.73 -11.36 -14.70
N SER A 9 0.02 -11.03 -13.65
CA SER A 9 -0.44 -11.11 -12.26
C SER A 9 0.31 -10.10 -11.38
N ILE A 10 -0.35 -9.67 -10.32
CA ILE A 10 0.22 -8.76 -9.32
C ILE A 10 0.17 -9.48 -7.97
N PHE A 11 1.34 -9.61 -7.34
CA PHE A 11 1.50 -10.20 -6.01
C PHE A 11 1.96 -9.13 -5.04
N ILE A 12 1.23 -8.93 -3.95
CA ILE A 12 1.55 -7.92 -2.93
C ILE A 12 1.70 -8.60 -1.58
N ALA A 13 2.91 -8.57 -1.04
CA ALA A 13 3.26 -9.17 0.25
C ALA A 13 3.33 -8.09 1.33
N ASN A 14 2.28 -7.98 2.15
CA ASN A 14 2.30 -7.15 3.34
C ASN A 14 2.96 -7.91 4.51
N TRP A 15 4.15 -7.48 4.92
CA TRP A 15 4.87 -8.11 6.01
C TRP A 15 4.32 -7.73 7.39
N LYS A 16 3.45 -6.73 7.43
CA LYS A 16 2.91 -6.19 8.68
C LYS A 16 4.05 -5.79 9.64
N LEU A 17 3.94 -6.12 10.93
CA LEU A 17 4.96 -5.82 11.94
C LEU A 17 5.95 -7.01 12.09
N ASN A 18 6.51 -7.48 10.98
CA ASN A 18 7.46 -8.60 10.96
C ASN A 18 8.71 -8.25 10.17
N GLY A 19 9.80 -8.96 10.47
CA GLY A 19 11.07 -8.89 9.77
C GLY A 19 12.20 -8.34 10.62
N ASN A 20 13.42 -8.64 10.15
CA ASN A 20 14.67 -8.08 10.62
C ASN A 20 15.68 -8.13 9.46
N ILE A 21 16.87 -7.58 9.64
CA ILE A 21 17.90 -7.50 8.59
C ILE A 21 18.35 -8.87 8.10
N GLU A 22 18.49 -9.85 8.99
CA GLU A 22 18.88 -11.21 8.63
C GLU A 22 17.80 -11.89 7.80
N PHE A 23 16.54 -11.83 8.25
CA PHE A 23 15.39 -12.32 7.50
C PHE A 23 15.31 -11.71 6.09
N ILE A 24 15.54 -10.41 5.96
CA ILE A 24 15.53 -9.73 4.66
C ILE A 24 16.59 -10.34 3.74
N LYS A 25 17.83 -10.50 4.21
CA LYS A 25 18.93 -11.07 3.43
C LYS A 25 18.60 -12.49 2.95
N GLU A 26 18.14 -13.35 3.86
CA GLU A 26 17.75 -14.71 3.53
C GLU A 26 16.57 -14.79 2.56
N TYR A 27 15.56 -13.92 2.77
CA TYR A 27 14.38 -13.87 1.91
C TYR A 27 14.77 -13.55 0.47
N PHE A 28 15.61 -12.53 0.26
CA PHE A 28 16.05 -12.15 -1.09
C PHE A 28 17.00 -13.15 -1.75
N GLN A 29 17.75 -13.91 -0.98
CA GLN A 29 18.56 -15.02 -1.53
C GLN A 29 17.70 -16.15 -2.10
N LYS A 30 16.52 -16.37 -1.54
CA LYS A 30 15.58 -17.44 -1.93
C LYS A 30 14.49 -16.97 -2.88
N LEU A 31 14.29 -15.65 -2.99
CA LEU A 31 13.22 -15.08 -3.82
C LEU A 31 13.50 -15.30 -5.30
N THR A 32 12.56 -15.93 -5.97
CA THR A 32 12.51 -16.00 -7.43
C THR A 32 11.35 -15.18 -7.95
N THR A 33 11.58 -14.32 -8.92
CA THR A 33 10.54 -13.50 -9.56
C THR A 33 10.34 -13.95 -11.01
N ASN A 34 9.09 -13.97 -11.45
CA ASN A 34 8.76 -14.19 -12.85
C ASN A 34 8.66 -12.84 -13.57
N SER A 35 9.30 -12.72 -14.75
CA SER A 35 9.32 -11.48 -15.52
C SER A 35 7.96 -11.00 -16.01
N ASN A 36 6.94 -11.87 -16.01
CA ASN A 36 5.58 -11.53 -16.41
C ASN A 36 4.70 -11.08 -15.24
N ASN A 37 5.21 -11.13 -14.01
CA ASN A 37 4.47 -10.76 -12.82
C ASN A 37 5.03 -9.49 -12.19
N CYS A 38 4.14 -8.67 -11.63
CA CYS A 38 4.49 -7.59 -10.72
C CYS A 38 4.54 -8.15 -9.30
N THR A 39 5.70 -8.08 -8.65
CA THR A 39 5.84 -8.49 -7.24
C THR A 39 6.12 -7.27 -6.39
N VAL A 40 5.29 -7.03 -5.39
CA VAL A 40 5.42 -5.90 -4.46
C VAL A 40 5.65 -6.43 -3.06
N ILE A 41 6.66 -5.91 -2.37
CA ILE A 41 6.93 -6.23 -0.97
C ILE A 41 6.76 -4.98 -0.14
N CYS A 42 5.91 -5.08 0.89
CA CYS A 42 5.62 -3.99 1.82
C CYS A 42 6.14 -4.36 3.23
N PRO A 43 7.40 -4.10 3.56
CA PRO A 43 7.98 -4.31 4.88
C PRO A 43 7.62 -3.16 5.83
N PRO A 44 7.92 -3.27 7.14
CA PRO A 44 7.98 -2.11 8.02
C PRO A 44 8.86 -1.00 7.45
N SER A 45 8.48 0.24 7.66
CA SER A 45 9.09 1.42 7.03
C SER A 45 10.62 1.52 7.21
N ILE A 46 11.12 1.11 8.37
CA ILE A 46 12.55 1.09 8.69
C ILE A 46 13.36 0.18 7.74
N TYR A 47 12.71 -0.75 7.05
CA TYR A 47 13.36 -1.69 6.13
C TYR A 47 13.16 -1.37 4.65
N LEU A 48 12.42 -0.32 4.30
CA LEU A 48 12.15 0.04 2.91
C LEU A 48 13.42 0.18 2.06
N ASN A 49 14.46 0.83 2.62
CA ASN A 49 15.73 1.02 1.93
C ASN A 49 16.55 -0.27 1.75
N HIS A 50 16.23 -1.32 2.49
CA HIS A 50 16.88 -2.62 2.34
C HIS A 50 16.32 -3.46 1.19
N LEU A 51 15.16 -3.05 0.62
CA LEU A 51 14.51 -3.73 -0.49
C LEU A 51 15.01 -3.27 -1.87
N GLN A 52 15.99 -2.39 -1.95
CA GLN A 52 16.57 -1.97 -3.22
C GLN A 52 17.35 -3.16 -3.84
N THR A 53 16.63 -3.95 -4.60
CA THR A 53 17.17 -5.17 -5.23
C THR A 53 17.24 -4.99 -6.76
N ASN A 54 18.18 -5.69 -7.40
CA ASN A 54 18.30 -5.74 -8.85
C ASN A 54 17.32 -6.74 -9.49
N HIS A 55 16.33 -7.23 -8.74
CA HIS A 55 15.34 -8.15 -9.27
C HIS A 55 14.36 -7.42 -10.19
N LYS A 56 14.28 -7.86 -11.43
CA LYS A 56 13.34 -7.31 -12.40
C LYS A 56 11.90 -7.53 -11.94
N ASN A 57 11.07 -6.48 -12.06
CA ASN A 57 9.66 -6.50 -11.67
C ASN A 57 9.38 -6.78 -10.17
N LEU A 58 10.38 -6.54 -9.33
CA LEU A 58 10.24 -6.47 -7.89
C LEU A 58 10.19 -4.99 -7.47
N PHE A 59 9.15 -4.63 -6.76
CA PHE A 59 8.89 -3.27 -6.33
C PHE A 59 8.75 -3.20 -4.81
N SER A 60 9.17 -2.09 -4.23
CA SER A 60 8.90 -1.79 -2.83
C SER A 60 7.57 -1.06 -2.67
N GLY A 61 6.85 -1.39 -1.61
CA GLY A 61 5.63 -0.73 -1.19
C GLY A 61 5.71 -0.30 0.27
N ALA A 62 5.13 0.86 0.60
CA ALA A 62 4.93 1.27 1.97
C ALA A 62 3.67 0.62 2.56
N GLN A 63 3.63 0.46 3.89
CA GLN A 63 2.46 -0.09 4.58
C GLN A 63 1.41 0.97 4.94
N ASP A 64 1.79 2.23 4.92
CA ASP A 64 0.93 3.40 5.12
C ASP A 64 1.67 4.68 4.72
N VAL A 65 0.93 5.80 4.67
CA VAL A 65 1.44 7.14 4.43
C VAL A 65 0.61 8.16 5.20
N SER A 66 1.20 9.30 5.53
CA SER A 66 0.49 10.43 6.12
C SER A 66 -0.37 11.18 5.08
N ILE A 67 -1.42 11.85 5.54
CA ILE A 67 -2.16 12.81 4.73
C ILE A 67 -1.41 14.15 4.60
N TYR A 68 -0.39 14.37 5.44
CA TYR A 68 0.40 15.59 5.48
C TYR A 68 1.72 15.41 4.72
N GLU A 69 2.13 16.45 4.01
CA GLU A 69 3.39 16.42 3.25
C GLU A 69 4.62 16.65 4.12
N GLU A 70 4.50 17.52 5.12
CA GLU A 70 5.58 17.89 6.04
C GLU A 70 5.01 18.58 7.28
N GLY A 71 5.80 18.73 8.34
CA GLY A 71 5.44 19.49 9.54
C GLY A 71 5.61 18.71 10.85
N ALA A 72 4.89 19.14 11.88
CA ALA A 72 4.98 18.60 13.23
C ALA A 72 4.12 17.33 13.41
N TYR A 73 4.46 16.27 12.69
CA TYR A 73 3.75 14.97 12.69
C TYR A 73 4.73 13.84 13.01
N THR A 74 5.23 13.85 14.23
CA THR A 74 6.26 12.90 14.71
C THR A 74 5.85 11.44 14.47
N GLY A 75 6.70 10.70 13.75
CA GLY A 75 6.49 9.27 13.45
C GLY A 75 5.83 9.00 12.10
N GLU A 76 5.28 10.02 11.43
CA GLU A 76 4.63 9.87 10.13
C GLU A 76 5.64 9.81 8.96
N LEU A 77 5.22 9.16 7.88
CA LEU A 77 5.92 9.13 6.60
C LEU A 77 5.11 9.92 5.57
N SER A 78 5.71 10.91 4.95
CA SER A 78 5.05 11.67 3.90
C SER A 78 5.20 11.02 2.52
N THR A 79 4.33 11.39 1.60
CA THR A 79 4.42 10.97 0.19
C THR A 79 5.74 11.41 -0.44
N LYS A 80 6.25 12.61 -0.11
CA LYS A 80 7.57 13.10 -0.57
C LYS A 80 8.71 12.16 -0.13
N MET A 81 8.68 11.69 1.13
CA MET A 81 9.68 10.74 1.63
C MET A 81 9.62 9.41 0.86
N LEU A 82 8.43 8.96 0.50
CA LEU A 82 8.27 7.74 -0.31
C LEU A 82 8.83 7.93 -1.73
N VAL A 83 8.58 9.07 -2.36
CA VAL A 83 9.15 9.42 -3.69
C VAL A 83 10.68 9.43 -3.65
N ASP A 84 11.29 10.10 -2.67
CA ASP A 84 12.74 10.19 -2.51
C ASP A 84 13.39 8.81 -2.36
N ASN A 85 12.67 7.89 -1.71
CA ASN A 85 13.10 6.50 -1.53
C ASN A 85 12.65 5.57 -2.68
N LYS A 86 12.13 6.12 -3.79
CA LYS A 86 11.71 5.37 -4.99
C LYS A 86 10.70 4.27 -4.66
N ILE A 87 9.80 4.52 -3.74
CA ILE A 87 8.70 3.62 -3.40
C ILE A 87 7.60 3.76 -4.45
N HIS A 88 7.11 2.65 -4.97
CA HIS A 88 6.19 2.63 -6.11
C HIS A 88 4.74 2.34 -5.71
N PHE A 89 4.54 1.69 -4.57
CA PHE A 89 3.24 1.27 -4.07
C PHE A 89 3.07 1.69 -2.61
N CYS A 90 1.83 1.88 -2.18
CA CYS A 90 1.54 2.12 -0.77
C CYS A 90 0.18 1.51 -0.41
N LEU A 91 0.15 0.70 0.64
CA LEU A 91 -1.10 0.21 1.24
C LEU A 91 -1.80 1.37 1.95
N VAL A 92 -3.12 1.50 1.79
CA VAL A 92 -3.94 2.47 2.52
C VAL A 92 -5.26 1.82 2.94
N GLY A 93 -5.78 2.21 4.08
CA GLY A 93 -7.08 1.70 4.57
C GLY A 93 -7.06 0.24 5.01
N HIS A 94 -5.88 -0.33 5.33
CA HIS A 94 -5.80 -1.72 5.82
C HIS A 94 -6.66 -1.93 7.07
N SER A 95 -7.30 -3.10 7.18
CA SER A 95 -8.24 -3.42 8.27
C SER A 95 -7.67 -3.14 9.68
N GLU A 96 -6.39 -3.43 9.90
CA GLU A 96 -5.72 -3.16 11.17
C GLU A 96 -5.63 -1.65 11.45
N ARG A 97 -5.44 -0.80 10.43
CA ARG A 97 -5.42 0.65 10.60
C ARG A 97 -6.82 1.21 10.89
N ARG A 98 -7.83 0.67 10.23
CA ARG A 98 -9.23 1.00 10.54
C ARG A 98 -9.59 0.62 11.97
N GLN A 99 -9.19 -0.56 12.41
CA GLN A 99 -9.52 -1.11 13.72
C GLN A 99 -8.74 -0.46 14.86
N TYR A 100 -7.41 -0.32 14.72
CA TYR A 100 -6.53 0.10 15.81
C TYR A 100 -6.17 1.57 15.79
N PHE A 101 -6.23 2.22 14.63
CA PHE A 101 -5.86 3.63 14.45
C PHE A 101 -7.04 4.50 13.99
N ASN A 102 -8.27 3.94 13.99
CA ASN A 102 -9.49 4.65 13.62
C ASN A 102 -9.42 5.33 12.24
N GLU A 103 -8.73 4.70 11.28
CA GLU A 103 -8.62 5.21 9.92
C GLU A 103 -9.96 5.10 9.20
N LYS A 104 -10.45 6.23 8.67
CA LYS A 104 -11.76 6.34 8.03
C LYS A 104 -11.62 6.44 6.51
N ASN A 105 -12.72 6.23 5.80
CA ASN A 105 -12.74 6.28 4.33
C ASN A 105 -12.25 7.62 3.78
N GLU A 106 -12.60 8.73 4.42
CA GLU A 106 -12.17 10.08 4.03
C GLU A 106 -10.64 10.22 4.12
N THR A 107 -10.04 9.68 5.18
CA THR A 107 -8.58 9.66 5.35
C THR A 107 -7.91 8.80 4.27
N VAL A 108 -8.49 7.63 3.96
CA VAL A 108 -8.00 6.73 2.91
C VAL A 108 -8.07 7.41 1.55
N ASN A 109 -9.15 8.13 1.26
CA ASN A 109 -9.30 8.91 0.02
C ASN A 109 -8.20 9.98 -0.11
N LEU A 110 -7.98 10.79 0.94
CA LEU A 110 -6.93 11.80 0.95
C LEU A 110 -5.53 11.20 0.71
N LYS A 111 -5.20 10.10 1.40
CA LYS A 111 -3.95 9.37 1.18
C LYS A 111 -3.82 8.89 -0.26
N SER A 112 -4.90 8.32 -0.80
CA SER A 112 -4.91 7.81 -2.17
C SER A 112 -4.69 8.91 -3.21
N ASN A 113 -5.33 10.08 -3.03
CA ASN A 113 -5.11 11.25 -3.89
C ASN A 113 -3.63 11.70 -3.85
N ASN A 114 -3.08 11.91 -2.64
CA ASN A 114 -1.69 12.34 -2.47
C ASN A 114 -0.70 11.36 -3.14
N LEU A 115 -0.96 10.05 -3.05
CA LEU A 115 -0.12 9.04 -3.68
C LEU A 115 -0.17 9.12 -5.20
N ILE A 116 -1.38 9.22 -5.79
CA ILE A 116 -1.57 9.30 -7.25
C ILE A 116 -0.92 10.56 -7.82
N GLU A 117 -1.10 11.71 -7.19
CA GLU A 117 -0.48 12.97 -7.58
C GLU A 117 1.06 12.91 -7.60
N ASN A 118 1.64 12.02 -6.79
CA ASN A 118 3.08 11.78 -6.71
C ASN A 118 3.54 10.53 -7.47
N ASN A 119 2.72 9.97 -8.38
CA ASN A 119 3.01 8.79 -9.18
C ASN A 119 3.30 7.51 -8.39
N ILE A 120 2.78 7.40 -7.16
CA ILE A 120 2.79 6.19 -6.35
C ILE A 120 1.42 5.51 -6.48
N ILE A 121 1.40 4.20 -6.65
CA ILE A 121 0.18 3.42 -6.82
C ILE A 121 -0.42 3.10 -5.44
N PRO A 122 -1.61 3.64 -5.09
CA PRO A 122 -2.28 3.24 -3.86
C PRO A 122 -2.85 1.83 -4.00
N VAL A 123 -2.64 1.02 -2.98
CA VAL A 123 -3.29 -0.28 -2.80
C VAL A 123 -4.37 -0.10 -1.73
N ILE A 124 -5.57 0.23 -2.18
CA ILE A 124 -6.69 0.55 -1.30
C ILE A 124 -7.27 -0.75 -0.75
N CYS A 125 -7.16 -0.95 0.56
CA CYS A 125 -7.70 -2.09 1.26
C CYS A 125 -9.16 -1.84 1.65
N ILE A 126 -10.04 -2.77 1.27
CA ILE A 126 -11.46 -2.75 1.62
C ILE A 126 -11.85 -4.09 2.24
N GLY A 127 -12.85 -4.08 3.09
CA GLY A 127 -13.35 -5.27 3.76
C GLY A 127 -14.33 -4.92 4.89
N GLU A 128 -15.28 -5.81 5.14
CA GLU A 128 -16.22 -5.71 6.24
C GLU A 128 -15.64 -6.29 7.54
N THR A 129 -16.20 -5.89 8.67
CA THR A 129 -15.98 -6.51 9.98
C THR A 129 -16.79 -7.81 10.12
N LEU A 130 -16.44 -8.64 11.11
CA LEU A 130 -17.19 -9.85 11.41
C LEU A 130 -18.67 -9.53 11.74
N GLU A 131 -18.92 -8.49 12.51
CA GLU A 131 -20.27 -8.05 12.86
C GLU A 131 -21.09 -7.63 11.64
N GLU A 132 -20.49 -6.89 10.70
CA GLU A 132 -21.14 -6.50 9.45
C GLU A 132 -21.43 -7.71 8.56
N LYS A 133 -20.53 -8.68 8.51
CA LYS A 133 -20.72 -9.95 7.78
C LYS A 133 -21.87 -10.75 8.37
N GLU A 134 -21.94 -10.90 9.70
CA GLU A 134 -23.02 -11.59 10.39
C GLU A 134 -24.39 -10.93 10.16
N LYS A 135 -24.40 -9.61 9.97
CA LYS A 135 -25.59 -8.83 9.60
C LYS A 135 -25.90 -8.82 8.10
N ASN A 136 -25.17 -9.58 7.28
CA ASN A 136 -25.29 -9.62 5.81
C ASN A 136 -25.08 -8.25 5.13
N LEU A 137 -24.25 -7.37 5.70
CA LEU A 137 -23.97 -6.02 5.18
C LEU A 137 -22.73 -5.97 4.27
N THR A 138 -22.08 -7.09 3.98
CA THR A 138 -20.83 -7.15 3.18
C THR A 138 -20.90 -6.29 1.92
N LYS A 139 -21.95 -6.47 1.10
CA LYS A 139 -22.09 -5.76 -0.17
C LYS A 139 -22.16 -4.24 0.03
N ASP A 140 -22.98 -3.79 0.97
CA ASP A 140 -23.19 -2.36 1.23
C ASP A 140 -21.92 -1.71 1.78
N VAL A 141 -21.22 -2.41 2.69
CA VAL A 141 -19.94 -1.94 3.24
C VAL A 141 -18.87 -1.83 2.15
N LEU A 142 -18.69 -2.86 1.33
CA LEU A 142 -17.70 -2.84 0.26
C LEU A 142 -18.03 -1.77 -0.78
N GLN A 143 -19.28 -1.64 -1.20
CA GLN A 143 -19.71 -0.61 -2.14
C GLN A 143 -19.44 0.79 -1.59
N LYS A 144 -19.79 1.03 -0.33
CA LYS A 144 -19.50 2.30 0.33
C LYS A 144 -18.00 2.59 0.40
N GLN A 145 -17.18 1.62 0.81
CA GLN A 145 -15.73 1.80 0.88
C GLN A 145 -15.12 2.08 -0.50
N VAL A 146 -15.58 1.42 -1.57
CA VAL A 146 -15.11 1.72 -2.94
C VAL A 146 -15.46 3.15 -3.33
N ILE A 147 -16.71 3.58 -3.10
CA ILE A 147 -17.16 4.92 -3.45
C ILE A 147 -16.39 6.00 -2.68
N ASP A 148 -16.21 5.79 -1.39
CA ASP A 148 -15.63 6.80 -0.50
C ASP A 148 -14.09 6.86 -0.57
N CYS A 149 -13.40 5.72 -0.80
CA CYS A 149 -11.94 5.63 -0.72
C CYS A 149 -11.23 5.80 -2.06
N VAL A 150 -11.89 5.45 -3.18
CA VAL A 150 -11.27 5.57 -4.49
C VAL A 150 -11.34 7.02 -4.96
N PRO A 151 -10.22 7.63 -5.38
CA PRO A 151 -10.20 8.97 -5.95
C PRO A 151 -11.11 9.09 -7.18
N ASN A 152 -11.54 10.31 -7.48
CA ASN A 152 -12.42 10.60 -8.60
C ASN A 152 -11.85 10.09 -9.94
N LYS A 153 -12.75 9.67 -10.84
CA LYS A 153 -12.46 9.01 -12.14
C LYS A 153 -11.51 9.77 -13.06
N SER A 154 -11.27 11.07 -12.87
CA SER A 154 -10.37 11.87 -13.69
C SER A 154 -8.89 11.42 -13.67
N TYR A 155 -8.51 10.50 -12.80
CA TYR A 155 -7.17 9.92 -12.77
C TYR A 155 -7.04 8.61 -13.55
N PHE A 156 -8.13 8.08 -14.12
CA PHE A 156 -8.19 6.78 -14.76
C PHE A 156 -8.50 6.84 -16.27
N ASP A 157 -8.57 8.07 -16.82
CA ASP A 157 -8.81 8.33 -18.26
C ASP A 157 -7.51 8.38 -19.07
#